data_5fb5fd48a0d4adc7aa1936904580ccc4
#
_entry.id   5fb5fd48a0d4adc7aa1936904580ccc4
#
_cell.length_a   1.000
_cell.length_b   1.000
_cell.length_c   1.000
_cell.angle_alpha   90.00
_cell.angle_beta   90.00
_cell.angle_gamma   90.00
#
_symmetry.space_group_name_H-M   'P 1'
#
loop_
_entity.id
_entity.type
_entity.pdbx_description
1 polymer ?
#
loop_
_entity_poly.entity_id
_entity_poly.type
_entity_poly.pdbx_seq_one_letter_code
_entity_poly.pdbx_strand_id
1 'polypeptide(L)'
;MESAQLKININENPEEEYKETLNCYKKLNDNDNYNKILNELINNYLKKGEFSSAAKYEFEKGKNLSKDKNKIKETLESYEKALDYYNMDKDSSKIEISEVKIAKADLICLNEIKENLYEAHNIYDEIGNEKKEKSKILSYEFYTKNIISYLYFDDALSSKAYFHKYCENDSYFENSEIGKLINDLITIFENEENNIINENLTFDIALLNFSVNNKNKKLYDFWMEEMIEKLRKKLEKIRKEKPNFAEEEDFK
;
A
#
# COMPACT_ATOMS: atom_id res chain seq x y z
N MET A 1 -7.00 16.98 29.08
CA MET A 1 -7.48 18.08 28.20
C MET A 1 -7.46 19.44 28.90
N GLU A 2 -8.12 19.63 30.03
CA GLU A 2 -8.13 20.92 30.74
C GLU A 2 -6.75 21.50 31.02
N SER A 3 -5.79 20.69 31.43
CA SER A 3 -4.42 21.13 31.73
C SER A 3 -3.70 21.66 30.47
N ALA A 4 -3.81 20.97 29.32
CA ALA A 4 -3.24 21.43 28.07
C ALA A 4 -3.91 22.73 27.56
N GLN A 5 -5.25 22.83 27.71
CA GLN A 5 -6.03 24.02 27.36
C GLN A 5 -5.64 25.22 28.23
N LEU A 6 -5.42 25.00 29.54
CA LEU A 6 -4.96 26.04 30.47
C LEU A 6 -3.56 26.55 30.09
N LYS A 7 -2.63 25.67 29.73
CA LYS A 7 -1.29 26.07 29.29
C LYS A 7 -1.29 26.86 27.98
N ILE A 8 -2.16 26.50 27.03
CA ILE A 8 -2.35 27.32 25.82
C ILE A 8 -2.79 28.76 26.23
N ASN A 9 -3.69 28.87 27.19
CA ASN A 9 -4.20 30.18 27.65
C ASN A 9 -3.15 31.04 28.37
N ILE A 10 -2.14 30.43 28.98
CA ILE A 10 -1.03 31.14 29.66
C ILE A 10 0.28 31.21 28.83
N ASN A 11 0.18 30.87 27.52
CA ASN A 11 1.31 30.86 26.57
C ASN A 11 2.44 29.88 26.90
N GLU A 12 2.20 28.87 27.73
CA GLU A 12 3.10 27.76 27.95
C GLU A 12 2.99 26.73 26.82
N ASN A 13 4.07 25.95 26.59
CA ASN A 13 4.07 24.91 25.56
C ASN A 13 3.39 23.63 26.10
N PRO A 14 2.16 23.30 25.67
CA PRO A 14 1.39 22.19 26.19
C PRO A 14 1.76 20.83 25.55
N GLU A 15 2.87 20.75 24.83
CA GLU A 15 3.23 19.61 23.98
C GLU A 15 3.37 18.30 24.79
N GLU A 16 4.03 18.37 25.94
CA GLU A 16 4.23 17.17 26.77
C GLU A 16 2.90 16.61 27.28
N GLU A 17 1.98 17.49 27.69
CA GLU A 17 0.64 17.05 28.14
C GLU A 17 -0.20 16.45 27.01
N TYR A 18 -0.09 16.98 25.79
CA TYR A 18 -0.74 16.35 24.64
C TYR A 18 -0.17 14.96 24.39
N LYS A 19 1.16 14.77 24.44
CA LYS A 19 1.79 13.47 24.25
C LYS A 19 1.41 12.46 25.33
N GLU A 20 1.36 12.88 26.59
CA GLU A 20 0.90 12.03 27.71
C GLU A 20 -0.56 11.63 27.54
N THR A 21 -1.42 12.60 27.16
CA THR A 21 -2.85 12.37 26.91
C THR A 21 -3.06 11.39 25.74
N LEU A 22 -2.32 11.53 24.65
CA LEU A 22 -2.32 10.59 23.52
C LEU A 22 -1.97 9.17 23.97
N ASN A 23 -0.92 9.01 24.80
CA ASN A 23 -0.54 7.71 25.34
C ASN A 23 -1.66 7.08 26.18
N CYS A 24 -2.38 7.87 26.97
CA CYS A 24 -3.53 7.38 27.75
C CYS A 24 -4.65 6.88 26.84
N TYR A 25 -5.09 7.67 25.85
CA TYR A 25 -6.16 7.26 24.94
C TYR A 25 -5.77 6.07 24.07
N LYS A 26 -4.51 5.97 23.65
CA LYS A 26 -3.99 4.81 22.93
C LYS A 26 -4.09 3.52 23.75
N LYS A 27 -3.73 3.56 25.04
CA LYS A 27 -3.88 2.42 25.96
C LYS A 27 -5.33 2.03 26.21
N LEU A 28 -6.24 3.00 26.19
CA LEU A 28 -7.68 2.79 26.36
C LEU A 28 -8.39 2.36 25.07
N ASN A 29 -7.69 2.33 23.93
CA ASN A 29 -8.25 2.14 22.59
C ASN A 29 -9.38 3.14 22.25
N ASP A 30 -9.34 4.34 22.84
CA ASP A 30 -10.30 5.42 22.58
C ASP A 30 -9.85 6.24 21.36
N ASN A 31 -10.14 5.73 20.18
CA ASN A 31 -9.69 6.31 18.93
C ASN A 31 -10.30 7.70 18.65
N ASP A 32 -11.52 7.97 19.12
CA ASP A 32 -12.19 9.26 18.86
C ASP A 32 -11.54 10.39 19.67
N ASN A 33 -11.29 10.18 20.95
CA ASN A 33 -10.59 11.15 21.77
C ASN A 33 -9.11 11.25 21.41
N TYR A 34 -8.47 10.14 21.00
CA TYR A 34 -7.13 10.15 20.46
C TYR A 34 -7.01 11.09 19.24
N ASN A 35 -7.91 10.98 18.26
CA ASN A 35 -7.91 11.83 17.07
C ASN A 35 -8.24 13.30 17.39
N LYS A 36 -9.06 13.59 18.41
CA LYS A 36 -9.30 14.98 18.87
C LYS A 36 -8.02 15.61 19.40
N ILE A 37 -7.28 14.89 20.24
CA ILE A 37 -6.00 15.40 20.78
C ILE A 37 -4.96 15.56 19.68
N LEU A 38 -4.89 14.63 18.70
CA LEU A 38 -4.03 14.82 17.52
C LEU A 38 -4.36 16.10 16.77
N ASN A 39 -5.64 16.43 16.55
CA ASN A 39 -6.03 17.67 15.89
C ASN A 39 -5.58 18.92 16.66
N GLU A 40 -5.68 18.92 17.99
CA GLU A 40 -5.21 20.04 18.81
C GLU A 40 -3.70 20.20 18.72
N LEU A 41 -2.97 19.09 18.78
CA LEU A 41 -1.51 19.08 18.68
C LEU A 41 -1.03 19.54 17.28
N ILE A 42 -1.66 19.06 16.21
CA ILE A 42 -1.41 19.50 14.83
C ILE A 42 -1.62 21.02 14.72
N ASN A 43 -2.74 21.54 15.21
CA ASN A 43 -3.04 22.97 15.19
C ASN A 43 -2.01 23.80 15.98
N ASN A 44 -1.48 23.27 17.08
CA ASN A 44 -0.43 23.92 17.85
C ASN A 44 0.87 24.04 17.04
N TYR A 45 1.29 22.97 16.37
CA TYR A 45 2.47 23.00 15.51
C TYR A 45 2.30 23.92 14.29
N LEU A 46 1.12 23.92 13.66
CA LEU A 46 0.83 24.84 12.54
C LEU A 46 0.90 26.31 12.97
N LYS A 47 0.41 26.65 14.16
CA LYS A 47 0.51 28.03 14.72
C LYS A 47 1.96 28.45 14.99
N LYS A 48 2.84 27.50 15.30
CA LYS A 48 4.28 27.74 15.50
C LYS A 48 5.07 27.75 14.20
N GLY A 49 4.47 27.38 13.06
CA GLY A 49 5.17 27.21 11.78
C GLY A 49 6.01 25.92 11.71
N GLU A 50 5.80 24.97 12.60
CA GLU A 50 6.51 23.68 12.67
C GLU A 50 5.83 22.63 11.79
N PHE A 51 5.91 22.84 10.46
CA PHE A 51 5.14 22.06 9.48
C PHE A 51 5.52 20.58 9.45
N SER A 52 6.79 20.19 9.57
CA SER A 52 7.19 18.78 9.62
C SER A 52 6.61 18.05 10.83
N SER A 53 6.55 18.73 11.99
CA SER A 53 5.91 18.15 13.17
C SER A 53 4.41 17.99 12.97
N ALA A 54 3.73 18.98 12.39
CA ALA A 54 2.31 18.90 12.07
C ALA A 54 2.03 17.75 11.08
N ALA A 55 2.86 17.61 10.03
CA ALA A 55 2.77 16.52 9.05
C ALA A 55 2.86 15.13 9.69
N LYS A 56 3.82 14.94 10.59
CA LYS A 56 4.01 13.68 11.30
C LYS A 56 2.76 13.26 12.09
N TYR A 57 2.15 14.20 12.81
CA TYR A 57 0.94 13.90 13.59
C TYR A 57 -0.31 13.76 12.72
N GLU A 58 -0.40 14.48 11.58
CA GLU A 58 -1.46 14.28 10.61
C GLU A 58 -1.36 12.89 9.98
N PHE A 59 -0.15 12.42 9.66
CA PHE A 59 0.10 11.05 9.19
C PHE A 59 -0.28 10.01 10.25
N GLU A 60 0.06 10.23 11.52
CA GLU A 60 -0.33 9.34 12.62
C GLU A 60 -1.85 9.27 12.77
N LYS A 61 -2.56 10.39 12.62
CA LYS A 61 -4.03 10.44 12.58
C LYS A 61 -4.57 9.60 11.42
N GLY A 62 -4.02 9.76 10.23
CA GLY A 62 -4.39 8.94 9.06
C GLY A 62 -4.20 7.44 9.33
N LYS A 63 -3.06 7.03 9.88
CA LYS A 63 -2.82 5.63 10.27
C LYS A 63 -3.80 5.11 11.32
N ASN A 64 -4.29 5.98 12.21
CA ASN A 64 -5.31 5.57 13.16
C ASN A 64 -6.69 5.44 12.51
N LEU A 65 -7.05 6.36 11.61
CA LEU A 65 -8.31 6.33 10.86
C LEU A 65 -8.38 5.11 9.92
N SER A 66 -7.26 4.70 9.31
CA SER A 66 -7.21 3.56 8.37
C SER A 66 -7.62 2.21 8.96
N LYS A 67 -7.68 2.10 10.29
CA LYS A 67 -8.17 0.90 10.99
C LYS A 67 -9.68 0.71 10.85
N ASP A 68 -10.42 1.78 10.52
CA ASP A 68 -11.86 1.76 10.30
C ASP A 68 -12.15 1.90 8.80
N LYS A 69 -12.67 0.83 8.19
CA LYS A 69 -13.01 0.80 6.75
C LYS A 69 -14.05 1.85 6.34
N ASN A 70 -14.82 2.39 7.28
CA ASN A 70 -15.78 3.46 7.00
C ASN A 70 -15.12 4.85 6.93
N LYS A 71 -13.85 4.98 7.36
CA LYS A 71 -13.10 6.23 7.41
C LYS A 71 -12.01 6.35 6.34
N ILE A 72 -12.10 5.56 5.27
CA ILE A 72 -11.09 5.54 4.19
C ILE A 72 -10.91 6.90 3.54
N LYS A 73 -12.01 7.62 3.27
CA LYS A 73 -11.95 8.98 2.70
C LYS A 73 -11.23 9.95 3.63
N GLU A 74 -11.56 9.95 4.91
CA GLU A 74 -10.90 10.79 5.92
C GLU A 74 -9.42 10.42 6.08
N THR A 75 -9.09 9.12 5.95
CA THR A 75 -7.70 8.65 5.95
C THR A 75 -6.92 9.22 4.79
N LEU A 76 -7.48 9.17 3.57
CA LEU A 76 -6.86 9.71 2.37
C LEU A 76 -6.62 11.21 2.50
N GLU A 77 -7.62 11.97 2.95
CA GLU A 77 -7.51 13.41 3.24
C GLU A 77 -6.40 13.72 4.26
N SER A 78 -6.23 12.88 5.30
CA SER A 78 -5.14 13.06 6.28
C SER A 78 -3.77 12.79 5.67
N TYR A 79 -3.63 11.79 4.80
CA TYR A 79 -2.35 11.56 4.12
C TYR A 79 -2.01 12.69 3.15
N GLU A 80 -2.99 13.25 2.44
CA GLU A 80 -2.80 14.41 1.57
C GLU A 80 -2.34 15.63 2.36
N LYS A 81 -3.02 15.96 3.47
CA LYS A 81 -2.61 17.06 4.35
C LYS A 81 -1.21 16.86 4.92
N ALA A 82 -0.84 15.64 5.29
CA ALA A 82 0.52 15.36 5.76
C ALA A 82 1.56 15.66 4.68
N LEU A 83 1.30 15.26 3.42
CA LEU A 83 2.17 15.59 2.27
C LEU A 83 2.24 17.10 2.03
N ASP A 84 1.11 17.81 2.11
CA ASP A 84 1.08 19.26 1.96
C ASP A 84 1.92 19.95 3.02
N TYR A 85 1.81 19.56 4.29
CA TYR A 85 2.61 20.13 5.38
C TYR A 85 4.10 19.84 5.21
N TYR A 86 4.49 18.60 4.81
CA TYR A 86 5.88 18.30 4.49
C TYR A 86 6.40 19.16 3.33
N ASN A 87 5.59 19.45 2.32
CA ASN A 87 5.98 20.31 1.20
C ASN A 87 6.14 21.79 1.58
N MET A 88 5.52 22.24 2.68
CA MET A 88 5.70 23.61 3.23
C MET A 88 7.03 23.79 3.96
N ASP A 89 7.65 22.69 4.40
CA ASP A 89 8.93 22.70 5.11
C ASP A 89 10.06 22.21 4.19
N LYS A 90 11.00 23.11 3.85
CA LYS A 90 12.11 22.80 2.94
C LYS A 90 13.10 21.78 3.50
N ASP A 91 13.14 21.63 4.82
CA ASP A 91 14.04 20.72 5.53
C ASP A 91 13.37 19.36 5.82
N SER A 92 12.17 19.14 5.28
CA SER A 92 11.43 17.87 5.44
C SER A 92 12.23 16.65 4.99
N SER A 93 12.14 15.61 5.78
CA SER A 93 12.79 14.33 5.48
C SER A 93 12.14 13.62 4.29
N LYS A 94 12.93 13.36 3.24
CA LYS A 94 12.48 12.55 2.09
C LYS A 94 11.98 11.17 2.50
N ILE A 95 12.52 10.59 3.58
CA ILE A 95 12.11 9.29 4.11
C ILE A 95 10.67 9.38 4.63
N GLU A 96 10.36 10.39 5.43
CA GLU A 96 9.01 10.58 5.99
C GLU A 96 7.98 10.84 4.89
N ILE A 97 8.32 11.66 3.89
CA ILE A 97 7.47 11.89 2.71
C ILE A 97 7.21 10.57 1.97
N SER A 98 8.25 9.75 1.74
CA SER A 98 8.11 8.45 1.09
C SER A 98 7.21 7.50 1.88
N GLU A 99 7.30 7.50 3.22
CA GLU A 99 6.42 6.69 4.08
C GLU A 99 4.93 7.07 3.92
N VAL A 100 4.62 8.37 3.86
CA VAL A 100 3.24 8.83 3.64
C VAL A 100 2.75 8.45 2.25
N LYS A 101 3.58 8.64 1.22
CA LYS A 101 3.25 8.24 -0.17
C LYS A 101 2.95 6.75 -0.26
N ILE A 102 3.80 5.89 0.32
CA ILE A 102 3.61 4.43 0.33
C ILE A 102 2.30 4.08 1.02
N ALA A 103 2.04 4.63 2.22
CA ALA A 103 0.81 4.37 2.95
C ALA A 103 -0.44 4.81 2.16
N LYS A 104 -0.36 5.93 1.42
CA LYS A 104 -1.42 6.40 0.53
C LYS A 104 -1.66 5.42 -0.62
N ALA A 105 -0.61 4.98 -1.31
CA ALA A 105 -0.71 4.02 -2.41
C ALA A 105 -1.26 2.66 -1.95
N ASP A 106 -0.78 2.16 -0.81
CA ASP A 106 -1.27 0.93 -0.20
C ASP A 106 -2.76 1.04 0.16
N LEU A 107 -3.20 2.17 0.72
CA LEU A 107 -4.60 2.43 1.04
C LEU A 107 -5.49 2.39 -0.22
N ILE A 108 -5.06 3.05 -1.29
CA ILE A 108 -5.76 3.11 -2.57
C ILE A 108 -5.97 1.70 -3.13
N CYS A 109 -4.92 0.89 -3.21
CA CYS A 109 -5.00 -0.47 -3.75
C CYS A 109 -5.83 -1.41 -2.87
N LEU A 110 -5.62 -1.38 -1.54
CA LEU A 110 -6.33 -2.26 -0.62
C LEU A 110 -7.84 -1.97 -0.57
N ASN A 111 -8.25 -0.71 -0.76
CA ASN A 111 -9.65 -0.30 -0.72
C ASN A 111 -10.26 -0.04 -2.11
N GLU A 112 -9.55 -0.40 -3.18
CA GLU A 112 -10.04 -0.36 -4.56
C GLU A 112 -10.54 1.02 -5.01
N ILE A 113 -9.80 2.08 -4.62
CA ILE A 113 -10.14 3.47 -4.97
C ILE A 113 -9.71 3.73 -6.42
N LYS A 114 -10.58 3.36 -7.36
CA LYS A 114 -10.26 3.30 -8.80
C LYS A 114 -9.82 4.62 -9.40
N GLU A 115 -10.40 5.73 -8.96
CA GLU A 115 -10.07 7.08 -9.41
C GLU A 115 -8.63 7.51 -9.07
N ASN A 116 -8.01 6.88 -8.08
CA ASN A 116 -6.64 7.19 -7.63
C ASN A 116 -5.60 6.12 -8.02
N LEU A 117 -5.97 5.05 -8.75
CA LEU A 117 -5.04 3.96 -9.08
C LEU A 117 -3.80 4.44 -9.84
N TYR A 118 -3.97 5.37 -10.77
CA TYR A 118 -2.84 5.93 -11.51
C TYR A 118 -1.83 6.60 -10.58
N GLU A 119 -2.30 7.29 -9.56
CA GLU A 119 -1.44 7.89 -8.53
C GLU A 119 -0.68 6.83 -7.74
N ALA A 120 -1.36 5.75 -7.31
CA ALA A 120 -0.73 4.65 -6.60
C ALA A 120 0.37 3.98 -7.43
N HIS A 121 0.13 3.72 -8.71
CA HIS A 121 1.11 3.17 -9.64
C HIS A 121 2.33 4.07 -9.80
N ASN A 122 2.13 5.39 -9.95
CA ASN A 122 3.23 6.35 -10.05
C ASN A 122 4.06 6.39 -8.75
N ILE A 123 3.42 6.33 -7.59
CA ILE A 123 4.11 6.28 -6.30
C ILE A 123 5.00 5.03 -6.20
N TYR A 124 4.47 3.85 -6.54
CA TYR A 124 5.27 2.62 -6.49
C TYR A 124 6.45 2.66 -7.48
N ASP A 125 6.24 3.18 -8.70
CA ASP A 125 7.33 3.32 -9.69
C ASP A 125 8.40 4.31 -9.22
N GLU A 126 8.01 5.49 -8.70
CA GLU A 126 8.90 6.51 -8.15
C GLU A 126 9.74 5.96 -7.00
N ILE A 127 9.08 5.40 -5.99
CA ILE A 127 9.75 4.87 -4.79
C ILE A 127 10.63 3.65 -5.13
N GLY A 128 10.17 2.77 -6.02
CA GLY A 128 10.95 1.65 -6.51
C GLY A 128 12.26 2.10 -7.15
N ASN A 129 12.21 3.11 -8.02
CA ASN A 129 13.40 3.66 -8.67
C ASN A 129 14.34 4.36 -7.67
N GLU A 130 13.81 5.13 -6.71
CA GLU A 130 14.64 5.72 -5.64
C GLU A 130 15.34 4.67 -4.76
N LYS A 131 14.63 3.59 -4.41
CA LYS A 131 15.20 2.50 -3.60
C LYS A 131 16.26 1.72 -4.36
N LYS A 132 16.10 1.53 -5.67
CA LYS A 132 17.06 0.86 -6.54
C LYS A 132 18.44 1.54 -6.51
N GLU A 133 18.49 2.87 -6.47
CA GLU A 133 19.75 3.62 -6.38
C GLU A 133 20.55 3.29 -5.11
N LYS A 134 19.86 2.92 -4.02
CA LYS A 134 20.48 2.53 -2.74
C LYS A 134 20.76 1.03 -2.68
N SER A 135 19.82 0.23 -3.13
CA SER A 135 19.93 -1.24 -3.18
C SER A 135 18.84 -1.80 -4.08
N LYS A 136 19.23 -2.61 -5.05
CA LYS A 136 18.30 -3.28 -5.97
C LYS A 136 17.23 -4.10 -5.24
N ILE A 137 17.61 -4.82 -4.19
CA ILE A 137 16.69 -5.66 -3.40
C ILE A 137 15.57 -4.82 -2.75
N LEU A 138 15.87 -3.58 -2.34
CA LEU A 138 14.87 -2.70 -1.74
C LEU A 138 13.81 -2.19 -2.73
N SER A 139 14.10 -2.23 -4.03
CA SER A 139 13.13 -1.84 -5.06
C SER A 139 12.11 -2.96 -5.36
N TYR A 140 12.45 -4.22 -5.08
CA TYR A 140 11.63 -5.39 -5.46
C TYR A 140 10.25 -5.37 -4.80
N GLU A 141 10.13 -4.86 -3.59
CA GLU A 141 8.85 -4.66 -2.93
C GLU A 141 7.90 -3.78 -3.77
N PHE A 142 8.41 -2.63 -4.23
CA PHE A 142 7.60 -1.65 -4.95
C PHE A 142 7.30 -2.07 -6.39
N TYR A 143 8.25 -2.71 -7.06
CA TYR A 143 8.02 -3.33 -8.36
C TYR A 143 6.95 -4.41 -8.28
N THR A 144 7.01 -5.24 -7.24
CA THR A 144 6.00 -6.27 -6.96
C THR A 144 4.63 -5.65 -6.71
N LYS A 145 4.53 -4.64 -5.84
CA LYS A 145 3.27 -3.94 -5.55
C LYS A 145 2.68 -3.33 -6.82
N ASN A 146 3.50 -2.71 -7.66
CA ASN A 146 3.05 -2.12 -8.90
C ASN A 146 2.51 -3.17 -9.88
N ILE A 147 3.25 -4.25 -10.13
CA ILE A 147 2.83 -5.31 -11.06
C ILE A 147 1.56 -6.01 -10.58
N ILE A 148 1.49 -6.37 -9.29
CA ILE A 148 0.32 -7.02 -8.70
C ILE A 148 -0.92 -6.13 -8.79
N SER A 149 -0.78 -4.82 -8.56
CA SER A 149 -1.91 -3.91 -8.70
C SER A 149 -2.40 -3.83 -10.15
N TYR A 150 -1.52 -3.77 -11.14
CA TYR A 150 -1.93 -3.89 -12.55
C TYR A 150 -2.63 -5.23 -12.84
N LEU A 151 -2.09 -6.34 -12.34
CA LEU A 151 -2.69 -7.66 -12.53
C LEU A 151 -4.11 -7.75 -11.92
N TYR A 152 -4.33 -7.06 -10.81
CA TYR A 152 -5.64 -7.03 -10.16
C TYR A 152 -6.62 -6.07 -10.84
N PHE A 153 -6.21 -4.83 -11.11
CA PHE A 153 -7.12 -3.77 -11.56
C PHE A 153 -7.27 -3.68 -13.08
N ASP A 154 -6.27 -4.13 -13.81
CA ASP A 154 -6.21 -4.10 -15.27
C ASP A 154 -6.18 -5.53 -15.82
N ASP A 155 -5.11 -5.94 -16.49
CA ASP A 155 -4.97 -7.23 -17.17
C ASP A 155 -3.54 -7.82 -17.04
N ALA A 156 -3.40 -9.06 -17.51
CA ALA A 156 -2.10 -9.73 -17.52
C ALA A 156 -1.10 -9.07 -18.48
N LEU A 157 -1.56 -8.48 -19.58
CA LEU A 157 -0.71 -7.81 -20.58
C LEU A 157 -0.03 -6.57 -20.01
N SER A 158 -0.82 -5.69 -19.33
CA SER A 158 -0.30 -4.50 -18.65
C SER A 158 0.72 -4.88 -17.57
N SER A 159 0.40 -5.90 -16.76
CA SER A 159 1.31 -6.41 -15.73
C SER A 159 2.62 -6.94 -16.30
N LYS A 160 2.54 -7.68 -17.40
CA LYS A 160 3.70 -8.23 -18.11
C LYS A 160 4.60 -7.12 -18.69
N ALA A 161 4.02 -6.06 -19.22
CA ALA A 161 4.75 -4.92 -19.73
C ALA A 161 5.59 -4.25 -18.62
N TYR A 162 5.02 -4.06 -17.41
CA TYR A 162 5.77 -3.52 -16.27
C TYR A 162 6.80 -4.51 -15.72
N PHE A 163 6.49 -5.81 -15.69
CA PHE A 163 7.46 -6.82 -15.31
C PHE A 163 8.69 -6.78 -16.22
N HIS A 164 8.52 -6.76 -17.54
CA HIS A 164 9.62 -6.63 -18.49
C HIS A 164 10.41 -5.32 -18.32
N LYS A 165 9.71 -4.18 -18.16
CA LYS A 165 10.34 -2.88 -17.88
C LYS A 165 11.29 -2.97 -16.68
N TYR A 166 10.87 -3.63 -15.59
CA TYR A 166 11.72 -3.75 -14.40
C TYR A 166 12.85 -4.77 -14.58
N CYS A 167 12.63 -5.86 -15.31
CA CYS A 167 13.67 -6.85 -15.66
C CYS A 167 14.75 -6.26 -16.59
N GLU A 168 14.38 -5.43 -17.55
CA GLU A 168 15.33 -4.69 -18.39
C GLU A 168 16.23 -3.77 -17.56
N ASN A 169 15.64 -3.14 -16.54
CA ASN A 169 16.36 -2.27 -15.62
C ASN A 169 17.20 -3.04 -14.59
N ASP A 170 16.81 -4.26 -14.24
CA ASP A 170 17.49 -5.14 -13.29
C ASP A 170 17.23 -6.62 -13.59
N SER A 171 18.14 -7.25 -14.33
CA SER A 171 18.06 -8.68 -14.69
C SER A 171 18.05 -9.65 -13.50
N TYR A 172 18.47 -9.22 -12.30
CA TYR A 172 18.38 -10.05 -11.09
C TYR A 172 16.97 -10.11 -10.53
N PHE A 173 16.11 -9.13 -10.83
CA PHE A 173 14.72 -9.14 -10.38
C PHE A 173 13.96 -10.36 -10.91
N GLU A 174 14.07 -10.64 -12.21
CA GLU A 174 13.44 -11.80 -12.87
C GLU A 174 13.81 -13.13 -12.19
N ASN A 175 15.10 -13.28 -11.84
CA ASN A 175 15.63 -14.51 -11.26
C ASN A 175 15.45 -14.59 -9.74
N SER A 176 14.97 -13.53 -9.11
CA SER A 176 14.64 -13.55 -7.68
C SER A 176 13.40 -14.40 -7.39
N GLU A 177 13.26 -14.90 -6.17
CA GLU A 177 12.09 -15.72 -5.81
C GLU A 177 10.77 -14.94 -5.97
N ILE A 178 10.79 -13.62 -5.68
CA ILE A 178 9.60 -12.79 -5.88
C ILE A 178 9.34 -12.54 -7.39
N GLY A 179 10.37 -12.35 -8.19
CA GLY A 179 10.24 -12.19 -9.64
C GLY A 179 9.65 -13.44 -10.29
N LYS A 180 10.09 -14.64 -9.88
CA LYS A 180 9.51 -15.92 -10.34
C LYS A 180 8.04 -16.03 -9.97
N LEU A 181 7.67 -15.71 -8.70
CA LEU A 181 6.26 -15.71 -8.30
C LEU A 181 5.43 -14.78 -9.18
N ILE A 182 5.90 -13.55 -9.41
CA ILE A 182 5.20 -12.57 -10.24
C ILE A 182 5.01 -13.08 -11.68
N ASN A 183 6.07 -13.64 -12.28
CA ASN A 183 6.00 -14.21 -13.62
C ASN A 183 5.02 -15.39 -13.70
N ASP A 184 5.01 -16.25 -12.69
CA ASP A 184 4.05 -17.37 -12.59
C ASP A 184 2.61 -16.85 -12.50
N LEU A 185 2.35 -15.83 -11.65
CA LEU A 185 1.02 -15.22 -11.52
C LEU A 185 0.56 -14.59 -12.84
N ILE A 186 1.41 -13.81 -13.50
CA ILE A 186 1.10 -13.23 -14.82
C ILE A 186 0.75 -14.34 -15.82
N THR A 187 1.57 -15.39 -15.90
CA THR A 187 1.35 -16.53 -16.81
C THR A 187 0.03 -17.24 -16.53
N ILE A 188 -0.35 -17.42 -15.26
CA ILE A 188 -1.63 -18.02 -14.88
C ILE A 188 -2.80 -17.16 -15.39
N PHE A 189 -2.75 -15.84 -15.22
CA PHE A 189 -3.80 -14.96 -15.70
C PHE A 189 -3.84 -14.89 -17.23
N GLU A 190 -2.70 -14.82 -17.93
CA GLU A 190 -2.63 -14.92 -19.40
C GLU A 190 -3.25 -16.22 -19.91
N ASN A 191 -2.93 -17.35 -19.29
CA ASN A 191 -3.49 -18.64 -19.66
C ASN A 191 -5.02 -18.68 -19.48
N GLU A 192 -5.52 -18.13 -18.38
CA GLU A 192 -6.97 -18.03 -18.17
C GLU A 192 -7.63 -17.10 -19.19
N GLU A 193 -7.07 -15.93 -19.47
CA GLU A 193 -7.61 -14.99 -20.46
C GLU A 193 -7.67 -15.62 -21.87
N ASN A 194 -6.68 -16.45 -22.22
CA ASN A 194 -6.58 -17.13 -23.52
C ASN A 194 -7.20 -18.55 -23.56
N ASN A 195 -7.89 -19.00 -22.52
CA ASN A 195 -8.46 -20.34 -22.38
C ASN A 195 -7.44 -21.49 -22.51
N ILE A 196 -6.22 -21.28 -22.02
CA ILE A 196 -5.16 -22.28 -21.99
C ILE A 196 -5.19 -23.01 -20.65
N ILE A 197 -5.35 -24.33 -20.68
CA ILE A 197 -5.28 -25.16 -19.48
C ILE A 197 -3.83 -25.56 -19.24
N ASN A 198 -3.29 -25.19 -18.07
CA ASN A 198 -1.97 -25.60 -17.62
C ASN A 198 -2.04 -26.17 -16.20
N GLU A 199 -2.17 -27.49 -16.11
CA GLU A 199 -2.29 -28.19 -14.83
C GLU A 199 -0.99 -28.14 -14.00
N ASN A 200 0.16 -27.93 -14.64
CA ASN A 200 1.45 -27.87 -13.97
C ASN A 200 1.77 -26.52 -13.34
N LEU A 201 1.02 -25.48 -13.68
CA LEU A 201 1.17 -24.14 -13.14
C LEU A 201 -0.18 -23.61 -12.66
N THR A 202 -0.50 -23.87 -11.40
CA THR A 202 -1.69 -23.36 -10.74
C THR A 202 -1.32 -22.29 -9.72
N PHE A 203 -2.31 -21.49 -9.31
CA PHE A 203 -2.12 -20.43 -8.31
C PHE A 203 -1.52 -20.97 -6.99
N ASP A 204 -1.98 -22.14 -6.55
CA ASP A 204 -1.48 -22.78 -5.33
C ASP A 204 -0.06 -23.31 -5.49
N ILE A 205 0.28 -23.85 -6.67
CA ILE A 205 1.65 -24.32 -6.97
C ILE A 205 2.62 -23.14 -6.98
N ALA A 206 2.26 -22.00 -7.59
CA ALA A 206 3.09 -20.80 -7.62
C ALA A 206 3.39 -20.29 -6.21
N LEU A 207 2.36 -20.20 -5.35
CA LEU A 207 2.53 -19.79 -3.95
C LEU A 207 3.33 -20.79 -3.13
N LEU A 208 3.13 -22.10 -3.33
CA LEU A 208 3.89 -23.14 -2.65
C LEU A 208 5.37 -23.04 -3.01
N ASN A 209 5.71 -22.93 -4.28
CA ASN A 209 7.08 -22.78 -4.75
C ASN A 209 7.75 -21.56 -4.13
N PHE A 210 7.05 -20.43 -4.10
CA PHE A 210 7.54 -19.22 -3.44
C PHE A 210 7.78 -19.44 -1.95
N SER A 211 6.84 -20.05 -1.23
CA SER A 211 6.93 -20.26 0.22
C SER A 211 8.07 -21.18 0.62
N VAL A 212 8.35 -22.21 -0.18
CA VAL A 212 9.45 -23.17 0.05
C VAL A 212 10.81 -22.54 -0.18
N ASN A 213 10.93 -21.70 -1.21
CA ASN A 213 12.20 -21.13 -1.65
C ASN A 213 12.51 -19.78 -0.96
N ASN A 214 11.48 -19.05 -0.50
CA ASN A 214 11.64 -17.75 0.11
C ASN A 214 12.06 -17.85 1.58
N LYS A 215 13.37 -17.73 1.83
CA LYS A 215 13.93 -17.63 3.19
C LYS A 215 13.70 -16.26 3.83
N ASN A 216 13.26 -15.26 3.07
CA ASN A 216 13.12 -13.88 3.50
C ASN A 216 11.65 -13.46 3.56
N LYS A 217 10.99 -13.76 4.69
CA LYS A 217 9.56 -13.48 4.93
C LYS A 217 9.17 -11.98 4.84
N LYS A 218 10.13 -11.07 4.74
CA LYS A 218 9.86 -9.62 4.70
C LYS A 218 9.18 -9.13 3.41
N LEU A 219 9.25 -9.89 2.32
CA LEU A 219 8.59 -9.52 1.05
C LEU A 219 7.12 -9.94 1.00
N TYR A 220 6.63 -10.68 2.00
CA TYR A 220 5.25 -11.10 2.13
C TYR A 220 4.63 -10.42 3.35
N ASP A 221 4.31 -9.14 3.20
CA ASP A 221 3.65 -8.32 4.20
C ASP A 221 2.12 -8.43 4.12
N PHE A 222 1.43 -7.75 5.01
CA PHE A 222 -0.04 -7.71 5.04
C PHE A 222 -0.64 -7.25 3.70
N TRP A 223 -0.02 -6.26 3.04
CA TRP A 223 -0.49 -5.77 1.74
C TRP A 223 -0.46 -6.88 0.67
N MET A 224 0.66 -7.61 0.63
CA MET A 224 0.85 -8.72 -0.30
C MET A 224 -0.17 -9.84 -0.06
N GLU A 225 -0.41 -10.22 1.21
CA GLU A 225 -1.41 -11.23 1.59
C GLU A 225 -2.81 -10.85 1.10
N GLU A 226 -3.25 -9.63 1.37
CA GLU A 226 -4.57 -9.14 0.95
C GLU A 226 -4.71 -9.09 -0.58
N MET A 227 -3.68 -8.62 -1.30
CA MET A 227 -3.73 -8.54 -2.76
C MET A 227 -3.67 -9.91 -3.44
N ILE A 228 -2.91 -10.85 -2.90
CA ILE A 228 -2.89 -12.24 -3.37
C ILE A 228 -4.28 -12.88 -3.21
N GLU A 229 -4.94 -12.66 -2.08
CA GLU A 229 -6.31 -13.16 -1.87
C GLU A 229 -7.32 -12.51 -2.84
N LYS A 230 -7.16 -11.22 -3.13
CA LYS A 230 -7.97 -10.53 -4.14
C LYS A 230 -7.73 -11.09 -5.55
N LEU A 231 -6.47 -11.36 -5.92
CA LEU A 231 -6.12 -12.00 -7.19
C LEU A 231 -6.75 -13.39 -7.30
N ARG A 232 -6.71 -14.20 -6.24
CA ARG A 232 -7.37 -15.52 -6.20
C ARG A 232 -8.86 -15.39 -6.52
N LYS A 233 -9.56 -14.47 -5.87
CA LYS A 233 -11.00 -14.24 -6.12
C LYS A 233 -11.27 -13.73 -7.54
N LYS A 234 -10.40 -12.84 -8.07
CA LYS A 234 -10.49 -12.39 -9.47
C LYS A 234 -10.39 -13.58 -10.44
N LEU A 235 -9.40 -14.46 -10.22
CA LEU A 235 -9.19 -15.66 -11.04
C LEU A 235 -10.39 -16.60 -11.00
N GLU A 236 -10.93 -16.88 -9.81
CA GLU A 236 -12.14 -17.70 -9.65
C GLU A 236 -13.36 -17.10 -10.37
N LYS A 237 -13.49 -15.77 -10.36
CA LYS A 237 -14.55 -15.06 -11.08
C LYS A 237 -14.40 -15.24 -12.59
N ILE A 238 -13.18 -15.03 -13.13
CA ILE A 238 -12.88 -15.23 -14.55
C ILE A 238 -13.26 -16.67 -14.97
N ARG A 239 -12.92 -17.67 -14.17
CA ARG A 239 -13.24 -19.09 -14.44
C ARG A 239 -14.75 -19.37 -14.48
N LYS A 240 -15.52 -18.76 -13.57
CA LYS A 240 -16.99 -18.94 -13.50
C LYS A 240 -17.73 -18.24 -14.63
N GLU A 241 -17.19 -17.15 -15.16
CA GLU A 241 -17.80 -16.37 -16.26
C GLU A 241 -17.53 -17.00 -17.64
N LYS A 242 -16.66 -18.01 -17.74
CA LYS A 242 -16.40 -18.73 -18.98
C LYS A 242 -17.56 -19.67 -19.30
N PRO A 243 -18.07 -19.68 -20.55
CA PRO A 243 -19.08 -20.66 -20.97
C PRO A 243 -18.51 -22.08 -20.85
N ASN A 244 -19.29 -22.99 -20.26
CA ASN A 244 -18.98 -24.42 -20.24
C ASN A 244 -19.06 -24.96 -21.67
N PHE A 245 -17.96 -25.04 -22.38
CA PHE A 245 -17.91 -25.68 -23.71
C PHE A 245 -18.07 -27.23 -23.65
N ALA A 246 -18.24 -27.80 -22.45
CA ALA A 246 -18.38 -29.26 -22.26
C ALA A 246 -19.77 -29.82 -22.60
N GLU A 247 -20.79 -29.00 -22.90
CA GLU A 247 -22.17 -29.50 -23.18
C GLU A 247 -22.51 -29.60 -24.67
N GLU A 248 -21.62 -29.24 -25.61
CA GLU A 248 -21.91 -29.30 -27.04
C GLU A 248 -21.47 -30.58 -27.78
N GLU A 249 -20.79 -31.51 -27.13
CA GLU A 249 -20.34 -32.75 -27.79
C GLU A 249 -21.32 -33.94 -27.72
N ASP A 250 -22.46 -33.83 -27.03
CA ASP A 250 -23.44 -34.93 -26.92
C ASP A 250 -24.60 -34.87 -27.95
N PHE A 251 -24.48 -34.04 -29.00
CA PHE A 251 -25.46 -34.00 -30.09
C PHE A 251 -24.83 -34.24 -31.47
N LYS A 252 -24.18 -35.40 -31.65
CA LYS A 252 -24.00 -35.95 -33.02
C LYS A 252 -24.11 -37.48 -33.04
#